data_02bb131d4626f98c1607dab52c9c7c31
#
_entry.id   02bb131d4626f98c1607dab52c9c7c31
#
_cell.length_a   1.000
_cell.length_b   1.000
_cell.length_c   1.000
_cell.angle_alpha   90.00
_cell.angle_beta   90.00
_cell.angle_gamma   90.00
#
_symmetry.space_group_name_H-M   'P 1'
#
loop_
_entity.id
_entity.type
_entity.pdbx_description
1 polymer ?
#
loop_
_entity_poly.entity_id
_entity_poly.type
_entity_poly.pdbx_seq_one_letter_code
_entity_poly.pdbx_strand_id
1 'polypeptide(L)'
;MLFLATTFFSQLHAQEVSYYQFRKVEPSKIAELIKRETTYWSKVVEKGMADGKIEFWGIFEKVSGGSTESPNFLFVNTFKDIDEAMKGEMWDPTKLFPNVPMSKIETNSMSTTMYTLLTTPKSWEQSPKLTKPDDIQYVLVNYHHATDPNGFIALENKHWQPFIKGEMNAGRTNQLAWGNQLILSPSAGKDGASTISIDIYSTFKDALMPTFAADAKFPEAGLTELEKLTNAPRDIEIYRVVKILSKN
;
A
#
# COMPACT_ATOMS: atom_id res chain seq x y z
N MET A 1 -3.32 15.20 -32.55
CA MET A 1 -2.76 14.03 -31.85
C MET A 1 -3.15 14.19 -30.39
N LEU A 2 -4.23 13.51 -29.97
CA LEU A 2 -4.84 13.66 -28.64
C LEU A 2 -4.09 12.71 -27.70
N PHE A 3 -3.31 13.26 -26.75
CA PHE A 3 -2.73 12.49 -25.66
C PHE A 3 -3.87 12.14 -24.68
N LEU A 4 -4.34 10.91 -24.73
CA LEU A 4 -5.09 10.31 -23.62
C LEU A 4 -4.08 10.09 -22.49
N ALA A 5 -4.03 11.01 -21.54
CA ALA A 5 -3.48 10.75 -20.22
C ALA A 5 -4.43 9.75 -19.54
N THR A 6 -4.09 8.47 -19.58
CA THR A 6 -4.77 7.44 -18.80
C THR A 6 -4.50 7.71 -17.33
N THR A 7 -5.50 8.23 -16.63
CA THR A 7 -5.51 8.38 -15.17
C THR A 7 -5.55 7.00 -14.55
N PHE A 8 -4.42 6.54 -14.01
CA PHE A 8 -4.21 5.19 -13.49
C PHE A 8 -5.01 4.83 -12.23
N PHE A 9 -5.75 5.73 -11.62
CA PHE A 9 -6.59 5.46 -10.45
C PHE A 9 -7.84 6.35 -10.48
N SER A 10 -8.72 6.14 -11.45
CA SER A 10 -9.99 6.86 -11.46
C SER A 10 -11.08 6.01 -10.83
N GLN A 11 -11.57 6.47 -9.70
CA GLN A 11 -12.69 6.01 -8.88
C GLN A 11 -12.31 4.98 -7.81
N LEU A 12 -11.97 5.49 -6.62
CA LEU A 12 -12.10 4.74 -5.38
C LEU A 12 -13.59 4.41 -5.21
N HIS A 13 -13.96 3.16 -5.46
CA HIS A 13 -15.30 2.69 -5.15
C HIS A 13 -15.45 2.64 -3.63
N ALA A 14 -16.55 3.16 -3.11
CA ALA A 14 -16.83 3.23 -1.65
C ALA A 14 -16.85 1.86 -0.95
N GLN A 15 -16.70 0.77 -1.68
CA GLN A 15 -16.72 -0.62 -1.20
C GLN A 15 -15.37 -1.34 -1.28
N GLU A 16 -14.35 -0.74 -1.93
CA GLU A 16 -13.04 -1.38 -2.03
C GLU A 16 -12.46 -1.68 -0.65
N VAL A 17 -11.89 -2.88 -0.53
CA VAL A 17 -11.19 -3.31 0.68
C VAL A 17 -9.79 -3.80 0.34
N SER A 18 -8.84 -3.46 1.20
CA SER A 18 -7.46 -3.92 1.09
C SER A 18 -7.10 -4.80 2.27
N TYR A 19 -6.56 -5.97 1.98
CA TYR A 19 -6.10 -6.94 2.97
C TYR A 19 -4.58 -6.87 3.06
N TYR A 20 -4.08 -6.40 4.19
CA TYR A 20 -2.67 -6.29 4.51
C TYR A 20 -2.24 -7.50 5.32
N GLN A 21 -1.22 -8.22 4.87
CA GLN A 21 -0.62 -9.33 5.60
C GLN A 21 0.82 -8.99 5.94
N PHE A 22 1.11 -8.87 7.21
CA PHE A 22 2.46 -8.62 7.72
C PHE A 22 3.09 -9.97 8.03
N ARG A 23 4.12 -10.32 7.25
CA ARG A 23 4.76 -11.63 7.30
C ARG A 23 6.20 -11.53 7.79
N LYS A 24 6.59 -12.52 8.58
CA LYS A 24 7.97 -12.79 8.94
C LYS A 24 8.52 -13.84 8.00
N VAL A 25 9.62 -13.54 7.35
CA VAL A 25 10.35 -14.44 6.44
C VAL A 25 11.78 -14.59 6.96
N GLU A 26 12.22 -15.82 7.15
CA GLU A 26 13.61 -16.09 7.53
C GLU A 26 14.58 -15.64 6.43
N PRO A 27 15.74 -15.01 6.77
CA PRO A 27 16.69 -14.49 5.79
C PRO A 27 17.09 -15.50 4.71
N SER A 28 17.27 -16.77 5.07
CA SER A 28 17.64 -17.85 4.15
C SER A 28 16.55 -18.21 3.14
N LYS A 29 15.29 -17.82 3.39
CA LYS A 29 14.14 -18.12 2.53
C LYS A 29 13.70 -16.95 1.65
N ILE A 30 14.20 -15.74 1.89
CA ILE A 30 13.76 -14.51 1.20
C ILE A 30 13.88 -14.65 -0.32
N ALA A 31 15.05 -15.05 -0.83
CA ALA A 31 15.29 -15.14 -2.27
C ALA A 31 14.35 -16.13 -2.96
N GLU A 32 14.11 -17.30 -2.33
CA GLU A 32 13.21 -18.31 -2.90
C GLU A 32 11.74 -17.88 -2.79
N LEU A 33 11.33 -17.22 -1.70
CA LEU A 33 9.99 -16.65 -1.56
C LEU A 33 9.74 -15.63 -2.68
N ILE A 34 10.61 -14.64 -2.85
CA ILE A 34 10.50 -13.63 -3.92
C ILE A 34 10.39 -14.30 -5.29
N LYS A 35 11.25 -15.28 -5.56
CA LYS A 35 11.23 -16.03 -6.83
C LYS A 35 9.88 -16.70 -7.07
N ARG A 36 9.31 -17.38 -6.08
CA ARG A 36 8.02 -18.08 -6.23
C ARG A 36 6.87 -17.10 -6.39
N GLU A 37 6.83 -16.05 -5.59
CA GLU A 37 5.82 -15.01 -5.67
C GLU A 37 5.84 -14.32 -7.04
N THR A 38 7.01 -13.97 -7.55
CA THR A 38 7.14 -13.28 -8.84
C THR A 38 7.02 -14.20 -10.06
N THR A 39 7.26 -15.52 -9.91
CA THR A 39 7.15 -16.48 -11.01
C THR A 39 5.75 -17.07 -11.12
N TYR A 40 5.15 -17.46 -10.00
CA TYR A 40 3.91 -18.22 -9.98
C TYR A 40 2.72 -17.38 -9.52
N TRP A 41 2.81 -16.78 -8.33
CA TRP A 41 1.68 -16.06 -7.74
C TRP A 41 1.34 -14.78 -8.51
N SER A 42 2.33 -14.08 -9.08
CA SER A 42 2.05 -12.96 -9.98
C SER A 42 1.16 -13.36 -11.16
N LYS A 43 1.33 -14.58 -11.71
CA LYS A 43 0.49 -15.08 -12.82
C LYS A 43 -0.92 -15.46 -12.37
N VAL A 44 -1.06 -15.98 -11.15
CA VAL A 44 -2.37 -16.22 -10.52
C VAL A 44 -3.11 -14.89 -10.37
N VAL A 45 -2.40 -13.87 -9.90
CA VAL A 45 -2.96 -12.51 -9.74
C VAL A 45 -3.31 -11.87 -11.09
N GLU A 46 -2.43 -11.95 -12.11
CA GLU A 46 -2.73 -11.46 -13.47
C GLU A 46 -4.03 -12.08 -14.01
N LYS A 47 -4.22 -13.40 -13.80
CA LYS A 47 -5.47 -14.09 -14.16
C LYS A 47 -6.64 -13.59 -13.31
N GLY A 48 -6.46 -13.43 -12.00
CA GLY A 48 -7.48 -12.89 -11.09
C GLY A 48 -7.93 -11.48 -11.48
N MET A 49 -6.99 -10.61 -11.91
CA MET A 49 -7.30 -9.28 -12.43
C MET A 49 -8.09 -9.33 -13.72
N ALA A 50 -7.70 -10.20 -14.65
CA ALA A 50 -8.43 -10.40 -15.90
C ALA A 50 -9.87 -10.91 -15.66
N ASP A 51 -10.09 -11.71 -14.62
CA ASP A 51 -11.40 -12.21 -14.20
C ASP A 51 -12.18 -11.23 -13.32
N GLY A 52 -11.64 -10.04 -13.00
CA GLY A 52 -12.29 -9.03 -12.15
C GLY A 52 -12.39 -9.41 -10.67
N LYS A 53 -11.51 -10.29 -10.18
CA LYS A 53 -11.52 -10.81 -8.80
C LYS A 53 -10.61 -10.04 -7.84
N ILE A 54 -9.62 -9.33 -8.36
CA ILE A 54 -8.68 -8.53 -7.57
C ILE A 54 -8.31 -7.27 -8.37
N GLU A 55 -8.15 -6.14 -7.69
CA GLU A 55 -7.85 -4.84 -8.30
C GLU A 55 -6.37 -4.46 -8.16
N PHE A 56 -5.75 -4.83 -7.03
CA PHE A 56 -4.35 -4.56 -6.75
C PHE A 56 -3.71 -5.71 -5.97
N TRP A 57 -2.44 -5.97 -6.25
CA TRP A 57 -1.60 -6.89 -5.51
C TRP A 57 -0.18 -6.32 -5.39
N GLY A 58 0.37 -6.36 -4.17
CA GLY A 58 1.71 -5.85 -3.92
C GLY A 58 2.46 -6.69 -2.90
N ILE A 59 3.76 -6.86 -3.14
CA ILE A 59 4.73 -7.43 -2.21
C ILE A 59 5.78 -6.37 -1.92
N PHE A 60 6.01 -6.14 -0.65
CA PHE A 60 6.88 -5.11 -0.16
C PHE A 60 7.82 -5.69 0.91
N GLU A 61 9.12 -5.40 0.79
CA GLU A 61 10.14 -5.76 1.77
C GLU A 61 10.43 -4.56 2.66
N LYS A 62 10.33 -4.72 3.98
CA LYS A 62 10.61 -3.67 4.94
C LYS A 62 12.10 -3.35 4.97
N VAL A 63 12.44 -2.08 4.77
CA VAL A 63 13.82 -1.58 4.72
C VAL A 63 14.16 -0.61 5.85
N SER A 64 13.17 -0.21 6.67
CA SER A 64 13.37 0.67 7.82
C SER A 64 12.95 0.02 9.12
N GLY A 65 13.79 0.15 10.12
CA GLY A 65 13.45 -0.19 11.51
C GLY A 65 13.00 -1.63 11.74
N GLY A 66 12.70 -1.93 12.99
CA GLY A 66 12.21 -3.21 13.43
C GLY A 66 13.27 -4.09 14.08
N SER A 67 12.80 -5.01 14.93
CA SER A 67 13.63 -6.05 15.53
C SER A 67 13.66 -7.29 14.65
N THR A 68 14.53 -8.24 14.98
CA THR A 68 14.56 -9.56 14.35
C THR A 68 13.23 -10.31 14.49
N GLU A 69 12.39 -9.92 15.45
CA GLU A 69 11.06 -10.52 15.70
C GLU A 69 9.93 -9.80 14.97
N SER A 70 10.21 -8.67 14.32
CA SER A 70 9.19 -7.93 13.56
C SER A 70 8.94 -8.54 12.18
N PRO A 71 7.75 -8.34 11.58
CA PRO A 71 7.51 -8.70 10.19
C PRO A 71 8.45 -7.90 9.28
N ASN A 72 8.98 -8.56 8.26
CA ASN A 72 9.90 -7.98 7.29
C ASN A 72 9.31 -7.93 5.87
N PHE A 73 8.11 -8.46 5.68
CA PHE A 73 7.35 -8.37 4.43
C PHE A 73 5.93 -7.90 4.70
N LEU A 74 5.42 -7.10 3.78
CA LEU A 74 4.03 -6.70 3.68
C LEU A 74 3.47 -7.18 2.34
N PHE A 75 2.35 -7.90 2.39
CA PHE A 75 1.56 -8.28 1.22
C PHE A 75 0.25 -7.49 1.25
N VAL A 76 -0.11 -6.86 0.16
CA VAL A 76 -1.35 -6.10 0.03
C VAL A 76 -2.17 -6.65 -1.12
N ASN A 77 -3.43 -6.99 -0.85
CA ASN A 77 -4.40 -7.42 -1.83
C ASN A 77 -5.61 -6.51 -1.75
N THR A 78 -5.96 -5.82 -2.83
CA THR A 78 -7.17 -4.98 -2.89
C THR A 78 -8.22 -5.63 -3.76
N PHE A 79 -9.43 -5.69 -3.25
CA PHE A 79 -10.61 -6.27 -3.88
C PHE A 79 -11.69 -5.20 -4.04
N LYS A 80 -12.57 -5.36 -5.02
CA LYS A 80 -13.66 -4.41 -5.26
C LYS A 80 -14.64 -4.31 -4.09
N ASP A 81 -14.76 -5.38 -3.27
CA ASP A 81 -15.62 -5.45 -2.09
C ASP A 81 -15.17 -6.58 -1.14
N ILE A 82 -15.77 -6.64 0.05
CA ILE A 82 -15.47 -7.63 1.07
C ILE A 82 -15.90 -9.04 0.67
N ASP A 83 -16.99 -9.18 -0.08
CA ASP A 83 -17.49 -10.48 -0.50
C ASP A 83 -16.50 -11.15 -1.45
N GLU A 84 -15.92 -10.38 -2.37
CA GLU A 84 -14.90 -10.89 -3.28
C GLU A 84 -13.60 -11.25 -2.52
N ALA A 85 -13.21 -10.45 -1.53
CA ALA A 85 -12.05 -10.72 -0.69
C ALA A 85 -12.17 -12.04 0.09
N MET A 86 -13.37 -12.43 0.49
CA MET A 86 -13.63 -13.63 1.31
C MET A 86 -13.80 -14.92 0.50
N LYS A 87 -13.97 -14.85 -0.83
CA LYS A 87 -14.18 -16.06 -1.66
C LYS A 87 -12.97 -16.99 -1.73
N GLY A 88 -11.76 -16.46 -1.74
CA GLY A 88 -10.51 -17.23 -1.76
C GLY A 88 -10.23 -18.08 -3.00
N GLU A 89 -11.20 -18.27 -3.90
CA GLU A 89 -11.15 -19.18 -5.05
C GLU A 89 -10.07 -18.85 -6.08
N MET A 90 -9.66 -17.59 -6.15
CA MET A 90 -8.64 -17.15 -7.10
C MET A 90 -7.23 -17.68 -6.76
N TRP A 91 -7.01 -18.09 -5.52
CA TRP A 91 -5.69 -18.50 -5.02
C TRP A 91 -5.33 -19.96 -5.32
N ASP A 92 -5.89 -20.53 -6.39
CA ASP A 92 -5.55 -21.88 -6.86
C ASP A 92 -4.59 -21.82 -8.07
N PRO A 93 -3.28 -22.08 -7.89
CA PRO A 93 -2.30 -22.05 -8.97
C PRO A 93 -2.36 -23.31 -9.85
N THR A 94 -3.03 -24.38 -9.43
CA THR A 94 -2.98 -25.70 -10.11
C THR A 94 -3.52 -25.64 -11.54
N LYS A 95 -4.51 -24.77 -11.78
CA LYS A 95 -5.08 -24.58 -13.11
C LYS A 95 -4.11 -23.92 -14.11
N LEU A 96 -3.21 -23.06 -13.60
CA LEU A 96 -2.19 -22.37 -14.43
C LEU A 96 -0.91 -23.19 -14.55
N PHE A 97 -0.60 -23.99 -13.54
CA PHE A 97 0.66 -24.75 -13.46
C PHE A 97 0.40 -26.26 -13.17
N PRO A 98 -0.38 -26.96 -14.03
CA PRO A 98 -0.81 -28.33 -13.75
C PRO A 98 0.34 -29.34 -13.63
N ASN A 99 1.51 -29.02 -14.24
CA ASN A 99 2.68 -29.90 -14.24
C ASN A 99 3.76 -29.47 -13.22
N VAL A 100 3.49 -28.44 -12.38
CA VAL A 100 4.43 -27.98 -11.37
C VAL A 100 3.93 -28.46 -10.00
N PRO A 101 4.74 -29.25 -9.25
CA PRO A 101 4.35 -29.66 -7.91
C PRO A 101 4.08 -28.47 -7.00
N MET A 102 3.03 -28.53 -6.16
CA MET A 102 2.65 -27.45 -5.24
C MET A 102 3.81 -27.07 -4.30
N SER A 103 4.66 -28.03 -3.91
CA SER A 103 5.86 -27.78 -3.10
C SER A 103 6.89 -26.84 -3.75
N LYS A 104 6.78 -26.59 -5.08
CA LYS A 104 7.59 -25.61 -5.81
C LYS A 104 6.92 -24.25 -5.98
N ILE A 105 5.63 -24.15 -5.69
CA ILE A 105 4.81 -22.96 -5.88
C ILE A 105 4.52 -22.29 -4.55
N GLU A 106 4.12 -23.09 -3.53
CA GLU A 106 3.65 -22.56 -2.24
C GLU A 106 4.73 -21.76 -1.52
N THR A 107 4.31 -20.72 -0.79
CA THR A 107 5.16 -19.82 -0.02
C THR A 107 4.78 -19.76 1.47
N ASN A 108 3.69 -20.43 1.85
CA ASN A 108 3.20 -20.44 3.24
C ASN A 108 4.20 -21.08 4.21
N SER A 109 4.93 -22.12 3.78
CA SER A 109 5.98 -22.75 4.59
C SER A 109 7.25 -21.89 4.75
N MET A 110 7.34 -20.78 4.03
CA MET A 110 8.50 -19.91 4.03
C MET A 110 8.32 -18.66 4.91
N SER A 111 7.08 -18.40 5.32
CA SER A 111 6.74 -17.19 6.09
C SER A 111 5.73 -17.50 7.19
N THR A 112 5.72 -16.67 8.21
CA THR A 112 4.69 -16.65 9.25
C THR A 112 3.92 -15.34 9.14
N THR A 113 2.61 -15.42 8.98
CA THR A 113 1.76 -14.22 9.09
C THR A 113 1.67 -13.82 10.55
N MET A 114 2.22 -12.66 10.88
CA MET A 114 2.28 -12.15 12.26
C MET A 114 0.96 -11.50 12.64
N TYR A 115 0.40 -10.69 11.74
CA TYR A 115 -0.91 -10.06 11.87
C TYR A 115 -1.43 -9.61 10.50
N THR A 116 -2.69 -9.20 10.48
CA THR A 116 -3.37 -8.72 9.28
C THR A 116 -4.19 -7.48 9.59
N LEU A 117 -4.36 -6.62 8.57
CA LEU A 117 -5.31 -5.52 8.63
C LEU A 117 -6.26 -5.61 7.44
N LEU A 118 -7.53 -5.34 7.69
CA LEU A 118 -8.51 -5.05 6.65
C LEU A 118 -8.75 -3.54 6.64
N THR A 119 -8.57 -2.90 5.49
CA THR A 119 -8.70 -1.46 5.34
C THR A 119 -9.63 -1.11 4.19
N THR A 120 -10.08 0.13 4.13
CA THR A 120 -10.78 0.68 2.97
C THR A 120 -10.09 1.96 2.52
N PRO A 121 -9.66 2.05 1.24
CA PRO A 121 -9.11 3.27 0.66
C PRO A 121 -10.13 4.42 0.72
N LYS A 122 -9.66 5.65 0.99
CA LYS A 122 -10.51 6.84 1.08
C LYS A 122 -10.11 7.92 0.10
N SER A 123 -8.81 8.10 -0.13
CA SER A 123 -8.30 9.09 -1.08
C SER A 123 -7.01 8.60 -1.72
N TRP A 124 -6.80 9.07 -2.95
CA TRP A 124 -5.56 8.83 -3.70
C TRP A 124 -5.26 10.02 -4.59
N GLU A 125 -4.02 10.47 -4.60
CA GLU A 125 -3.48 11.50 -5.50
C GLU A 125 -2.14 11.02 -6.04
N GLN A 126 -1.85 11.34 -7.30
CA GLN A 126 -0.58 10.97 -7.91
C GLN A 126 0.01 12.12 -8.73
N SER A 127 1.32 12.15 -8.76
CA SER A 127 2.11 13.06 -9.56
C SER A 127 2.01 12.69 -11.05
N PRO A 128 2.00 13.68 -11.98
CA PRO A 128 2.20 13.42 -13.40
C PRO A 128 3.51 12.70 -13.75
N LYS A 129 4.49 12.69 -12.83
CA LYS A 129 5.75 11.95 -12.97
C LYS A 129 5.58 10.44 -12.79
N LEU A 130 4.52 10.00 -12.13
CA LEU A 130 4.20 8.57 -11.97
C LEU A 130 3.51 8.08 -13.24
N THR A 131 4.28 7.52 -14.17
CA THR A 131 3.81 7.15 -15.51
C THR A 131 3.62 5.65 -15.70
N LYS A 132 4.27 4.84 -14.86
CA LYS A 132 4.20 3.37 -14.89
C LYS A 132 4.42 2.80 -13.49
N PRO A 133 3.94 1.56 -13.23
CA PRO A 133 4.13 0.89 -11.93
C PRO A 133 5.58 0.79 -11.49
N ASP A 134 6.53 0.62 -12.42
CA ASP A 134 7.96 0.53 -12.12
C ASP A 134 8.58 1.82 -11.55
N ASP A 135 7.89 2.95 -11.66
CA ASP A 135 8.34 4.21 -11.04
C ASP A 135 8.17 4.17 -9.51
N ILE A 136 7.31 3.28 -9.00
CA ILE A 136 7.07 3.04 -7.58
C ILE A 136 8.14 2.09 -7.05
N GLN A 137 9.12 2.63 -6.31
CA GLN A 137 10.21 1.81 -5.75
C GLN A 137 10.15 1.71 -4.23
N TYR A 138 9.64 2.74 -3.56
CA TYR A 138 9.54 2.79 -2.11
C TYR A 138 8.18 3.32 -1.68
N VAL A 139 7.66 2.68 -0.64
CA VAL A 139 6.39 3.02 0.00
C VAL A 139 6.69 3.35 1.46
N LEU A 140 6.35 4.55 1.88
CA LEU A 140 6.35 4.95 3.27
C LEU A 140 4.92 4.84 3.78
N VAL A 141 4.74 4.07 4.85
CA VAL A 141 3.44 3.84 5.47
C VAL A 141 3.43 4.51 6.84
N ASN A 142 2.49 5.43 7.03
CA ASN A 142 2.24 6.11 8.30
C ASN A 142 1.02 5.46 8.95
N TYR A 143 1.18 4.96 10.16
CA TYR A 143 0.10 4.42 10.98
C TYR A 143 -0.30 5.48 12.02
N HIS A 144 -1.52 5.99 11.94
CA HIS A 144 -2.00 7.06 12.80
C HIS A 144 -2.92 6.52 13.89
N HIS A 145 -2.72 7.00 15.11
CA HIS A 145 -3.49 6.65 16.29
C HIS A 145 -4.64 7.67 16.50
N ALA A 146 -5.55 7.73 15.52
CA ALA A 146 -6.63 8.70 15.56
C ALA A 146 -7.74 8.28 16.54
N THR A 147 -8.17 9.20 17.41
CA THR A 147 -9.28 9.01 18.35
C THR A 147 -10.65 9.12 17.66
N ASP A 148 -10.71 9.85 16.54
CA ASP A 148 -11.81 9.88 15.59
C ASP A 148 -11.26 9.59 14.19
N PRO A 149 -11.22 8.31 13.74
CA PRO A 149 -10.64 7.93 12.46
C PRO A 149 -11.32 8.58 11.25
N ASN A 150 -12.64 8.72 11.28
CA ASN A 150 -13.37 9.34 10.18
C ASN A 150 -13.12 10.86 10.12
N GLY A 151 -13.11 11.53 11.27
CA GLY A 151 -12.76 12.94 11.39
C GLY A 151 -11.32 13.19 10.94
N PHE A 152 -10.36 12.31 11.29
CA PHE A 152 -8.99 12.39 10.86
C PHE A 152 -8.86 12.31 9.33
N ILE A 153 -9.47 11.30 8.68
CA ILE A 153 -9.51 11.16 7.23
C ILE A 153 -10.14 12.39 6.56
N ALA A 154 -11.24 12.90 7.14
CA ALA A 154 -11.90 14.09 6.61
C ALA A 154 -10.99 15.34 6.65
N LEU A 155 -10.22 15.52 7.73
CA LEU A 155 -9.25 16.61 7.85
C LEU A 155 -8.04 16.43 6.91
N GLU A 156 -7.52 15.22 6.74
CA GLU A 156 -6.47 14.95 5.73
C GLU A 156 -6.99 15.31 4.33
N ASN A 157 -8.19 14.87 3.98
CA ASN A 157 -8.79 15.17 2.67
C ASN A 157 -9.10 16.66 2.48
N LYS A 158 -9.41 17.37 3.54
CA LYS A 158 -9.69 18.82 3.50
C LYS A 158 -8.42 19.66 3.37
N HIS A 159 -7.36 19.29 4.10
CA HIS A 159 -6.17 20.14 4.26
C HIS A 159 -4.93 19.59 3.58
N TRP A 160 -4.61 18.31 3.79
CA TRP A 160 -3.37 17.70 3.26
C TRP A 160 -3.51 17.32 1.80
N GLN A 161 -4.60 16.66 1.40
CA GLN A 161 -4.81 16.20 0.03
C GLN A 161 -4.66 17.32 -1.02
N PRO A 162 -5.33 18.50 -0.90
CA PRO A 162 -5.17 19.56 -1.89
C PRO A 162 -3.75 20.16 -1.90
N PHE A 163 -3.08 20.22 -0.75
CA PHE A 163 -1.70 20.67 -0.65
C PHE A 163 -0.77 19.72 -1.42
N ILE A 164 -0.76 18.43 -1.06
CA ILE A 164 0.15 17.45 -1.67
C ILE A 164 -0.12 17.28 -3.16
N LYS A 165 -1.38 17.29 -3.59
CA LYS A 165 -1.77 17.29 -5.01
C LYS A 165 -1.19 18.50 -5.75
N GLY A 166 -1.28 19.68 -5.15
CA GLY A 166 -0.72 20.91 -5.72
C GLY A 166 0.79 20.84 -5.88
N GLU A 167 1.52 20.40 -4.84
CA GLU A 167 2.97 20.25 -4.86
C GLU A 167 3.44 19.19 -5.87
N MET A 168 2.76 18.04 -5.92
CA MET A 168 3.06 16.99 -6.92
C MET A 168 2.82 17.46 -8.34
N ASN A 169 1.68 18.11 -8.62
CA ASN A 169 1.35 18.60 -9.96
C ASN A 169 2.31 19.68 -10.45
N ALA A 170 2.77 20.53 -9.53
CA ALA A 170 3.76 21.57 -9.84
C ALA A 170 5.21 21.04 -9.89
N GLY A 171 5.43 19.75 -9.60
CA GLY A 171 6.77 19.16 -9.56
C GLY A 171 7.64 19.67 -8.41
N ARG A 172 7.05 20.21 -7.34
CA ARG A 172 7.69 20.90 -6.22
C ARG A 172 7.98 19.98 -5.02
N THR A 173 7.69 18.68 -5.16
CA THR A 173 8.05 17.62 -4.22
C THR A 173 8.65 16.44 -4.96
N ASN A 174 9.46 15.62 -4.24
CA ASN A 174 9.95 14.33 -4.71
C ASN A 174 8.96 13.19 -4.49
N GLN A 175 7.80 13.45 -3.87
CA GLN A 175 6.73 12.49 -3.68
C GLN A 175 6.01 12.20 -5.01
N LEU A 176 5.74 10.91 -5.28
CA LEU A 176 5.09 10.46 -6.51
C LEU A 176 3.60 10.20 -6.35
N ALA A 177 3.17 9.77 -5.17
CA ALA A 177 1.75 9.59 -4.86
C ALA A 177 1.52 9.70 -3.36
N TRP A 178 0.27 9.95 -3.01
CA TRP A 178 -0.25 9.95 -1.64
C TRP A 178 -1.62 9.31 -1.61
N GLY A 179 -1.92 8.61 -0.52
CA GLY A 179 -3.26 8.09 -0.27
C GLY A 179 -3.51 7.82 1.19
N ASN A 180 -4.78 7.71 1.58
CA ASN A 180 -5.15 7.34 2.93
C ASN A 180 -6.21 6.24 2.98
N GLN A 181 -6.27 5.53 4.09
CA GLN A 181 -7.13 4.39 4.30
C GLN A 181 -7.63 4.35 5.75
N LEU A 182 -8.87 3.93 5.90
CA LEU A 182 -9.45 3.62 7.20
C LEU A 182 -9.21 2.15 7.54
N ILE A 183 -8.72 1.85 8.75
CA ILE A 183 -8.60 0.48 9.24
C ILE A 183 -9.97 0.01 9.71
N LEU A 184 -10.47 -1.10 9.14
CA LEU A 184 -11.76 -1.69 9.45
C LEU A 184 -11.63 -2.79 10.52
N SER A 185 -10.54 -3.58 10.44
CA SER A 185 -10.34 -4.73 11.33
C SER A 185 -8.84 -5.10 11.39
N PRO A 186 -8.32 -5.44 12.58
CA PRO A 186 -8.96 -5.26 13.89
C PRO A 186 -9.18 -3.77 14.18
N SER A 187 -10.19 -3.44 14.99
CA SER A 187 -10.55 -2.03 15.27
C SER A 187 -9.46 -1.24 16.00
N ALA A 188 -8.53 -1.94 16.68
CA ALA A 188 -7.35 -1.35 17.28
C ALA A 188 -6.15 -1.27 16.30
N GLY A 189 -6.29 -1.81 15.08
CA GLY A 189 -5.22 -1.81 14.07
C GLY A 189 -3.91 -2.43 14.53
N LYS A 190 -2.82 -2.01 13.86
CA LYS A 190 -1.46 -2.30 14.28
C LYS A 190 -1.12 -1.36 15.44
N ASP A 191 -0.74 -1.91 16.59
CA ASP A 191 -0.33 -1.15 17.79
C ASP A 191 -1.30 -0.03 18.20
N GLY A 192 -2.60 -0.21 17.87
CA GLY A 192 -3.65 0.78 18.15
C GLY A 192 -3.90 1.82 17.05
N ALA A 193 -3.21 1.73 15.91
CA ALA A 193 -3.49 2.60 14.77
C ALA A 193 -4.90 2.37 14.21
N SER A 194 -5.53 3.43 13.74
CA SER A 194 -6.90 3.43 13.21
C SER A 194 -7.00 3.90 11.76
N THR A 195 -5.98 4.61 11.27
CA THR A 195 -5.87 5.04 9.88
C THR A 195 -4.44 4.86 9.36
N ILE A 196 -4.31 4.79 8.04
CA ILE A 196 -3.03 4.68 7.34
C ILE A 196 -2.95 5.80 6.32
N SER A 197 -1.81 6.51 6.24
CA SER A 197 -1.45 7.29 5.06
C SER A 197 -0.24 6.65 4.37
N ILE A 198 -0.22 6.73 3.04
CA ILE A 198 0.78 6.11 2.20
C ILE A 198 1.43 7.19 1.35
N ASP A 199 2.76 7.22 1.36
CA ASP A 199 3.56 8.10 0.53
C ASP A 199 4.45 7.25 -0.41
N ILE A 200 4.50 7.59 -1.69
CA ILE A 200 5.23 6.85 -2.72
C ILE A 200 6.44 7.63 -3.20
N TYR A 201 7.56 6.94 -3.36
CA TYR A 201 8.82 7.52 -3.82
C TYR A 201 9.56 6.62 -4.82
N SER A 202 10.42 7.24 -5.66
CA SER A 202 11.27 6.52 -6.61
C SER A 202 12.60 6.06 -6.01
N THR A 203 13.06 6.65 -4.90
CA THR A 203 14.33 6.28 -4.26
C THR A 203 14.17 6.15 -2.74
N PHE A 204 15.04 5.34 -2.13
CA PHE A 204 15.09 5.21 -0.67
C PHE A 204 15.43 6.53 0.03
N LYS A 205 16.35 7.31 -0.58
CA LYS A 205 16.71 8.64 -0.07
C LYS A 205 15.48 9.55 0.00
N ASP A 206 14.67 9.57 -1.06
CA ASP A 206 13.48 10.41 -1.11
C ASP A 206 12.42 9.98 -0.07
N ALA A 207 12.28 8.67 0.17
CA ALA A 207 11.40 8.15 1.21
C ALA A 207 11.88 8.50 2.63
N LEU A 208 13.21 8.51 2.88
CA LEU A 208 13.80 8.91 4.17
C LEU A 208 13.78 10.42 4.40
N MET A 209 13.93 11.17 3.32
CA MET A 209 14.10 12.63 3.34
C MET A 209 13.16 13.28 2.33
N PRO A 210 11.83 13.24 2.56
CA PRO A 210 10.88 13.92 1.69
C PRO A 210 11.24 15.40 1.54
N THR A 211 11.21 15.89 0.30
CA THR A 211 11.55 17.29 0.00
C THR A 211 10.36 18.01 -0.58
N PHE A 212 10.27 19.29 -0.23
CA PHE A 212 9.32 20.25 -0.78
C PHE A 212 10.09 21.49 -1.21
N ALA A 213 9.52 22.28 -2.10
CA ALA A 213 10.08 23.56 -2.47
C ALA A 213 10.24 24.47 -1.23
N ALA A 214 11.28 25.30 -1.20
CA ALA A 214 11.60 26.15 -0.03
C ALA A 214 10.47 27.14 0.32
N ASP A 215 9.63 27.49 -0.66
CA ASP A 215 8.47 28.37 -0.51
C ASP A 215 7.13 27.60 -0.36
N ALA A 216 7.17 26.30 -0.14
CA ALA A 216 5.97 25.49 0.09
C ALA A 216 5.19 25.98 1.32
N LYS A 217 3.89 26.23 1.12
CA LYS A 217 3.01 26.71 2.19
C LYS A 217 2.22 25.55 2.77
N PHE A 218 2.78 24.94 3.80
CA PHE A 218 2.11 23.85 4.51
C PHE A 218 0.78 24.31 5.13
N PRO A 219 -0.23 23.43 5.18
CA PRO A 219 -1.52 23.73 5.81
C PRO A 219 -1.44 23.62 7.35
N GLU A 220 -0.63 24.47 7.99
CA GLU A 220 -0.28 24.37 9.42
C GLU A 220 -1.49 24.32 10.33
N ALA A 221 -2.53 25.15 10.07
CA ALA A 221 -3.75 25.12 10.85
C ALA A 221 -4.47 23.76 10.76
N GLY A 222 -4.50 23.16 9.57
CA GLY A 222 -5.08 21.83 9.36
C GLY A 222 -4.26 20.72 10.01
N LEU A 223 -2.93 20.81 9.97
CA LEU A 223 -2.04 19.86 10.65
C LEU A 223 -2.23 19.93 12.17
N THR A 224 -2.41 21.14 12.74
CA THR A 224 -2.72 21.31 14.16
C THR A 224 -4.10 20.72 14.52
N GLU A 225 -5.09 20.79 13.63
CA GLU A 225 -6.40 20.14 13.84
C GLU A 225 -6.25 18.60 13.81
N LEU A 226 -5.44 18.04 12.90
CA LEU A 226 -5.14 16.61 12.83
C LEU A 226 -4.46 16.11 14.11
N GLU A 227 -3.46 16.83 14.63
CA GLU A 227 -2.77 16.48 15.87
C GLU A 227 -3.70 16.35 17.06
N LYS A 228 -4.75 17.17 17.15
CA LYS A 228 -5.75 17.09 18.22
C LYS A 228 -6.60 15.82 18.17
N LEU A 229 -6.68 15.18 17.02
CA LEU A 229 -7.40 13.92 16.84
C LEU A 229 -6.51 12.69 17.06
N THR A 230 -5.24 12.84 17.43
CA THR A 230 -4.33 11.72 17.70
C THR A 230 -4.01 11.64 19.20
N ASN A 231 -3.85 10.42 19.70
CA ASN A 231 -3.48 10.15 21.09
C ASN A 231 -2.04 9.62 21.26
N ALA A 232 -1.33 9.39 20.16
CA ALA A 232 0.06 8.99 20.12
C ALA A 232 0.74 9.48 18.83
N PRO A 233 2.08 9.58 18.80
CA PRO A 233 2.84 9.79 17.57
C PRO A 233 2.53 8.69 16.55
N ARG A 234 2.59 9.04 15.27
CA ARG A 234 2.45 8.05 14.18
C ARG A 234 3.65 7.12 14.14
N ASP A 235 3.42 5.86 13.84
CA ASP A 235 4.47 4.92 13.50
C ASP A 235 4.75 4.99 11.99
N ILE A 236 6.02 4.92 11.61
CA ILE A 236 6.45 5.02 10.22
C ILE A 236 7.23 3.78 9.83
N GLU A 237 6.83 3.16 8.73
CA GLU A 237 7.56 2.06 8.13
C GLU A 237 7.85 2.35 6.65
N ILE A 238 9.08 2.04 6.20
CA ILE A 238 9.46 2.17 4.80
C ILE A 238 9.67 0.79 4.21
N TYR A 239 9.08 0.58 3.04
CA TYR A 239 9.14 -0.66 2.29
C TYR A 239 9.73 -0.43 0.91
N ARG A 240 10.58 -1.35 0.46
CA ARG A 240 10.98 -1.48 -0.93
C ARG A 240 9.95 -2.32 -1.68
N VAL A 241 9.57 -1.88 -2.86
CA VAL A 241 8.69 -2.66 -3.74
C VAL A 241 9.45 -3.87 -4.29
N VAL A 242 8.91 -5.06 -4.08
CA VAL A 242 9.39 -6.30 -4.70
C VAL A 242 8.65 -6.53 -6.01
N LYS A 243 7.32 -6.42 -5.97
CA LYS A 243 6.43 -6.54 -7.12
C LYS A 243 5.10 -5.89 -6.82
N ILE A 244 4.57 -5.19 -7.81
CA ILE A 244 3.18 -4.72 -7.80
C ILE A 244 2.49 -5.08 -9.11
N LEU A 245 1.21 -5.34 -9.04
CA LEU A 245 0.29 -5.48 -10.15
C LEU A 245 -0.97 -4.68 -9.81
N SER A 246 -1.50 -3.96 -10.77
CA SER A 246 -2.75 -3.22 -10.63
C SER A 246 -3.59 -3.39 -11.89
N LYS A 247 -4.88 -3.40 -11.75
CA LYS A 247 -5.81 -3.33 -12.86
C LYS A 247 -5.73 -1.90 -13.44
N ASN A 248 -5.54 -1.82 -14.76
CA ASN A 248 -5.49 -0.55 -15.51
C ASN A 248 -6.87 0.12 -15.56
#